data_e7803963a0a82de3724eca40a51cbdff
#
_entry.id   e7803963a0a82de3724eca40a51cbdff
#
_cell.length_a   1.000
_cell.length_b   1.000
_cell.length_c   1.000
_cell.angle_alpha   90.00
_cell.angle_beta   90.00
_cell.angle_gamma   90.00
#
_symmetry.space_group_name_H-M   'P 1'
#
loop_
_entity.id
_entity.type
_entity.pdbx_description
1 polymer ?
#
loop_
_entity_poly.entity_id
_entity_poly.type
_entity_poly.pdbx_seq_one_letter_code
_entity_poly.pdbx_strand_id
1 'polypeptide(L)'
;MDLFDYMRENNMQKESPLASRMRPETLDEVVGQKHIIAKDKLLYRAIKADKLSSVIFYGPPGTGKTTLAKVIANTTSAQFCQINATVAGKKDMEDVVAKAKDRMAGMGRKTILFVDEIHRFNKGQQDYLLPFVEDGTIILIGATTENPYFEVNSALISRSIVFELKPLEQSDIESLIRKAVYDNEKGMGSYNAVIDDDAVEFLADMANGDARQALNAVELGVMSTPVGDDGHIHITLDVASECIQKKVIKYDKKGDNHYDTISAFIKSMRGSDPDAALYYLARMIYAGEDPKFIARRIVICASEDVGNADPQALQVAVSAFLAVERIGMPESQIILANACTYVATAPKSNAAVVGIDEALNYIKVHGTDNVPPYLKDAHYQAAAKLGRGIDYKYAHDYPNNYVKQQYLPDEVCKTTFYHSCGNGYERKIDEHMARIRKEA
;
A
#
# COMPACT_ATOMS: atom_id res chain seq x y z
N MET A 1 6.30 -26.53 -34.04
CA MET A 1 5.12 -25.66 -33.94
C MET A 1 4.31 -25.90 -35.20
N ASP A 2 3.14 -26.51 -35.08
CA ASP A 2 2.22 -26.76 -36.17
C ASP A 2 1.52 -25.45 -36.55
N LEU A 3 1.12 -25.28 -37.83
CA LEU A 3 0.40 -24.10 -38.36
C LEU A 3 -0.87 -23.82 -37.48
N PHE A 4 -1.51 -24.87 -37.02
CA PHE A 4 -2.66 -24.76 -36.10
C PHE A 4 -2.29 -24.22 -34.70
N ASP A 5 -1.15 -24.58 -34.17
CA ASP A 5 -0.64 -24.03 -32.92
C ASP A 5 -0.33 -22.53 -33.05
N TYR A 6 0.28 -22.13 -34.18
CA TYR A 6 0.55 -20.73 -34.47
C TYR A 6 -0.72 -19.89 -34.68
N MET A 7 -1.70 -20.45 -35.42
CA MET A 7 -3.01 -19.79 -35.59
C MET A 7 -3.78 -19.69 -34.25
N ARG A 8 -3.68 -20.71 -33.42
CA ARG A 8 -4.32 -20.74 -32.10
C ARG A 8 -3.69 -19.71 -31.15
N GLU A 9 -2.37 -19.61 -31.12
CA GLU A 9 -1.66 -18.59 -30.32
C GLU A 9 -1.97 -17.17 -30.79
N ASN A 10 -2.00 -16.94 -32.13
CA ASN A 10 -2.34 -15.62 -32.70
C ASN A 10 -3.79 -15.22 -32.42
N ASN A 11 -4.75 -16.15 -32.52
CA ASN A 11 -6.14 -15.87 -32.20
C ASN A 11 -6.33 -15.65 -30.68
N MET A 12 -5.68 -16.45 -29.83
CA MET A 12 -5.71 -16.24 -28.37
C MET A 12 -5.07 -14.91 -27.96
N GLN A 13 -4.06 -14.43 -28.67
CA GLN A 13 -3.49 -13.10 -28.40
C GLN A 13 -4.45 -11.98 -28.80
N LYS A 14 -5.14 -12.08 -29.92
CA LYS A 14 -6.11 -11.07 -30.38
C LYS A 14 -7.38 -11.02 -29.52
N GLU A 15 -7.81 -12.15 -28.98
CA GLU A 15 -8.99 -12.24 -28.11
C GLU A 15 -8.67 -11.99 -26.63
N SER A 16 -7.38 -11.82 -26.26
CA SER A 16 -7.03 -11.54 -24.87
C SER A 16 -7.42 -10.11 -24.46
N PRO A 17 -7.80 -9.86 -23.20
CA PRO A 17 -8.17 -8.52 -22.72
C PRO A 17 -7.11 -7.46 -23.06
N LEU A 18 -7.56 -6.26 -23.43
CA LEU A 18 -6.69 -5.14 -23.81
C LEU A 18 -5.57 -4.89 -22.79
N ALA A 19 -5.89 -4.92 -21.51
CA ALA A 19 -4.91 -4.80 -20.44
C ALA A 19 -3.81 -5.89 -20.47
N SER A 20 -4.06 -7.01 -21.12
CA SER A 20 -3.07 -8.08 -21.32
C SER A 20 -2.25 -7.87 -22.57
N ARG A 21 -2.88 -7.42 -23.68
CA ARG A 21 -2.22 -7.12 -24.95
C ARG A 21 -1.27 -5.93 -24.86
N MET A 22 -1.68 -4.90 -24.13
CA MET A 22 -0.92 -3.66 -23.92
C MET A 22 0.28 -3.81 -22.97
N ARG A 23 0.55 -5.02 -22.48
CA ARG A 23 1.72 -5.23 -21.59
C ARG A 23 3.02 -4.94 -22.34
N PRO A 24 3.93 -4.17 -21.71
CA PRO A 24 5.26 -3.93 -22.26
C PRO A 24 6.05 -5.24 -22.37
N GLU A 25 6.89 -5.35 -23.38
CA GLU A 25 7.79 -6.47 -23.60
C GLU A 25 9.22 -6.14 -23.18
N THR A 26 9.57 -4.86 -23.21
CA THR A 26 10.89 -4.34 -22.86
C THR A 26 10.83 -3.39 -21.65
N LEU A 27 11.97 -3.17 -21.00
CA LEU A 27 12.07 -2.22 -19.89
C LEU A 27 11.77 -0.77 -20.31
N ASP A 28 12.11 -0.41 -21.54
CA ASP A 28 11.91 0.95 -22.05
C ASP A 28 10.42 1.25 -22.36
N GLU A 29 9.60 0.22 -22.54
CA GLU A 29 8.16 0.34 -22.71
C GLU A 29 7.38 0.44 -21.38
N VAL A 30 8.02 0.14 -20.26
CA VAL A 30 7.34 0.18 -18.94
C VAL A 30 7.03 1.62 -18.59
N VAL A 31 5.76 1.90 -18.39
CA VAL A 31 5.27 3.22 -17.99
C VAL A 31 5.33 3.35 -16.47
N GLY A 32 5.73 4.54 -15.99
CA GLY A 32 5.87 4.82 -14.56
C GLY A 32 7.06 4.12 -13.90
N GLN A 33 7.01 3.97 -12.57
CA GLN A 33 7.99 3.28 -11.72
C GLN A 33 9.45 3.74 -11.89
N LYS A 34 9.69 4.97 -12.35
CA LYS A 34 11.05 5.51 -12.64
C LYS A 34 11.99 5.45 -11.45
N HIS A 35 11.46 5.47 -10.23
CA HIS A 35 12.24 5.38 -8.99
C HIS A 35 12.95 4.04 -8.81
N ILE A 36 12.52 2.96 -9.49
CA ILE A 36 13.13 1.62 -9.43
C ILE A 36 13.71 1.13 -10.75
N ILE A 37 13.17 1.58 -11.92
CA ILE A 37 13.56 1.06 -13.24
C ILE A 37 14.27 2.09 -14.13
N ALA A 38 14.55 3.31 -13.67
CA ALA A 38 15.38 4.23 -14.44
C ALA A 38 16.79 3.65 -14.66
N LYS A 39 17.47 4.05 -15.76
CA LYS A 39 18.76 3.47 -16.20
C LYS A 39 19.86 3.50 -15.14
N ASP A 40 19.82 4.47 -14.23
CA ASP A 40 20.74 4.64 -13.09
C ASP A 40 20.40 3.74 -11.89
N LYS A 41 19.23 3.10 -11.86
CA LYS A 41 18.73 2.35 -10.71
C LYS A 41 19.29 0.92 -10.66
N LEU A 42 19.34 0.40 -9.43
CA LEU A 42 19.89 -0.93 -9.15
C LEU A 42 19.20 -2.02 -9.94
N LEU A 43 17.85 -2.03 -9.98
CA LEU A 43 17.08 -3.07 -10.65
C LEU A 43 17.36 -3.09 -12.14
N TYR A 44 17.36 -1.93 -12.82
CA TYR A 44 17.67 -1.83 -14.25
C TYR A 44 19.06 -2.40 -14.57
N ARG A 45 20.08 -1.99 -13.81
CA ARG A 45 21.45 -2.46 -14.00
C ARG A 45 21.61 -3.96 -13.78
N ALA A 46 20.94 -4.51 -12.74
CA ALA A 46 20.97 -5.93 -12.44
C ALA A 46 20.32 -6.77 -13.55
N ILE A 47 19.20 -6.30 -14.12
CA ILE A 47 18.52 -6.95 -15.25
C ILE A 47 19.41 -6.93 -16.50
N LYS A 48 19.96 -5.78 -16.85
CA LYS A 48 20.84 -5.65 -18.05
C LYS A 48 22.12 -6.46 -17.95
N ALA A 49 22.64 -6.65 -16.73
CA ALA A 49 23.83 -7.48 -16.48
C ALA A 49 23.53 -8.98 -16.36
N ASP A 50 22.26 -9.41 -16.47
CA ASP A 50 21.78 -10.79 -16.24
C ASP A 50 22.24 -11.36 -14.86
N LYS A 51 22.29 -10.47 -13.85
CA LYS A 51 22.69 -10.78 -12.47
C LYS A 51 21.61 -10.42 -11.47
N LEU A 52 20.39 -10.79 -11.80
CA LEU A 52 19.25 -10.56 -10.91
C LEU A 52 19.33 -11.51 -9.71
N SER A 53 19.20 -10.98 -8.50
CA SER A 53 18.88 -11.72 -7.28
C SER A 53 17.38 -11.82 -7.11
N SER A 54 16.91 -12.60 -6.13
CA SER A 54 15.49 -12.66 -5.79
C SER A 54 14.95 -11.30 -5.39
N VAL A 55 13.72 -11.00 -5.79
CA VAL A 55 13.05 -9.72 -5.53
C VAL A 55 11.62 -9.92 -5.06
N ILE A 56 11.13 -8.98 -4.28
CA ILE A 56 9.73 -8.92 -3.90
C ILE A 56 9.18 -7.56 -4.31
N PHE A 57 8.15 -7.58 -5.16
CA PHE A 57 7.40 -6.41 -5.57
C PHE A 57 6.15 -6.27 -4.71
N TYR A 58 5.98 -5.16 -4.02
CA TYR A 58 4.75 -4.87 -3.31
C TYR A 58 4.17 -3.51 -3.72
N GLY A 59 2.87 -3.37 -3.56
CA GLY A 59 2.15 -2.14 -3.89
C GLY A 59 0.73 -2.40 -4.37
N PRO A 60 -0.07 -1.36 -4.63
CA PRO A 60 -1.46 -1.46 -5.03
C PRO A 60 -1.69 -2.32 -6.28
N PRO A 61 -2.92 -2.79 -6.53
CA PRO A 61 -3.26 -3.47 -7.78
C PRO A 61 -3.05 -2.55 -8.98
N GLY A 62 -2.84 -3.13 -10.17
CA GLY A 62 -2.70 -2.38 -11.43
C GLY A 62 -1.40 -1.59 -11.63
N THR A 63 -0.48 -1.59 -10.66
CA THR A 63 0.81 -0.86 -10.71
C THR A 63 1.91 -1.52 -11.57
N GLY A 64 1.62 -2.71 -12.14
CA GLY A 64 2.53 -3.38 -13.08
C GLY A 64 3.43 -4.46 -12.49
N LYS A 65 3.18 -5.00 -11.28
CA LYS A 65 3.99 -6.06 -10.64
C LYS A 65 4.23 -7.27 -11.55
N THR A 66 3.15 -7.88 -12.05
CA THR A 66 3.20 -9.04 -12.96
C THR A 66 3.83 -8.68 -14.30
N THR A 67 3.57 -7.47 -14.77
CA THR A 67 4.14 -6.93 -16.01
C THR A 67 5.65 -6.81 -15.91
N LEU A 68 6.14 -6.19 -14.84
CA LEU A 68 7.58 -6.01 -14.62
C LEU A 68 8.30 -7.35 -14.49
N ALA A 69 7.68 -8.34 -13.80
CA ALA A 69 8.24 -9.68 -13.71
C ALA A 69 8.41 -10.36 -15.10
N LYS A 70 7.44 -10.19 -16.00
CA LYS A 70 7.52 -10.71 -17.38
C LYS A 70 8.58 -9.98 -18.19
N VAL A 71 8.66 -8.65 -18.10
CA VAL A 71 9.68 -7.85 -18.78
C VAL A 71 11.09 -8.25 -18.32
N ILE A 72 11.26 -8.50 -17.03
CA ILE A 72 12.53 -9.01 -16.48
C ILE A 72 12.87 -10.36 -17.11
N ALA A 73 11.91 -11.26 -17.15
CA ALA A 73 12.13 -12.59 -17.72
C ALA A 73 12.47 -12.55 -19.22
N ASN A 74 11.82 -11.67 -19.99
CA ASN A 74 12.10 -11.48 -21.41
C ASN A 74 13.48 -10.86 -21.67
N THR A 75 13.99 -10.07 -20.71
CA THR A 75 15.28 -9.38 -20.82
C THR A 75 16.45 -10.26 -20.36
N THR A 76 16.18 -11.30 -19.57
CA THR A 76 17.19 -12.21 -19.01
C THR A 76 17.24 -13.54 -19.75
N SER A 77 18.33 -14.29 -19.57
CA SER A 77 18.47 -15.65 -20.16
C SER A 77 17.68 -16.73 -19.41
N ALA A 78 17.05 -16.38 -18.29
CA ALA A 78 16.36 -17.31 -17.41
C ALA A 78 15.02 -17.81 -18.00
N GLN A 79 14.60 -19.01 -17.59
CA GLN A 79 13.28 -19.53 -17.92
C GLN A 79 12.24 -18.99 -16.96
N PHE A 80 11.16 -18.40 -17.48
CA PHE A 80 10.05 -17.90 -16.66
C PHE A 80 9.05 -19.00 -16.33
N CYS A 81 8.72 -19.12 -15.04
CA CYS A 81 7.63 -19.93 -14.54
C CYS A 81 6.75 -19.07 -13.62
N GLN A 82 5.44 -19.15 -13.80
CA GLN A 82 4.49 -18.39 -12.99
C GLN A 82 3.62 -19.33 -12.18
N ILE A 83 3.43 -18.99 -10.90
CA ILE A 83 2.49 -19.64 -9.97
C ILE A 83 1.63 -18.52 -9.35
N ASN A 84 0.33 -18.79 -9.21
CA ASN A 84 -0.55 -17.95 -8.42
C ASN A 84 -0.79 -18.63 -7.06
N ALA A 85 -0.37 -17.96 -5.97
CA ALA A 85 -0.45 -18.51 -4.62
C ALA A 85 -1.89 -18.72 -4.11
N THR A 86 -2.90 -18.12 -4.77
CA THR A 86 -4.31 -18.32 -4.39
C THR A 86 -4.86 -19.70 -4.79
N VAL A 87 -4.27 -20.35 -5.81
CA VAL A 87 -4.73 -21.63 -6.37
C VAL A 87 -3.69 -22.72 -6.28
N ALA A 88 -2.39 -22.36 -6.24
CA ALA A 88 -1.29 -23.33 -6.28
C ALA A 88 -1.13 -24.09 -4.97
N GLY A 89 -1.01 -25.39 -5.09
CA GLY A 89 -0.68 -26.30 -3.99
C GLY A 89 0.81 -26.62 -3.91
N LYS A 90 1.17 -27.47 -2.93
CA LYS A 90 2.54 -27.93 -2.73
C LYS A 90 3.10 -28.66 -3.96
N LYS A 91 2.26 -29.44 -4.64
CA LYS A 91 2.64 -30.23 -5.82
C LYS A 91 3.08 -29.33 -6.99
N ASP A 92 2.38 -28.22 -7.20
CA ASP A 92 2.72 -27.27 -8.27
C ASP A 92 4.11 -26.66 -8.05
N MET A 93 4.45 -26.40 -6.79
CA MET A 93 5.77 -25.90 -6.41
C MET A 93 6.85 -26.96 -6.61
N GLU A 94 6.58 -28.23 -6.22
CA GLU A 94 7.48 -29.37 -6.41
C GLU A 94 7.78 -29.59 -7.89
N ASP A 95 6.77 -29.53 -8.76
CA ASP A 95 6.91 -29.70 -10.21
C ASP A 95 7.78 -28.59 -10.83
N VAL A 96 7.61 -27.35 -10.40
CA VAL A 96 8.44 -26.22 -10.89
C VAL A 96 9.88 -26.36 -10.42
N VAL A 97 10.09 -26.74 -9.14
CA VAL A 97 11.42 -26.95 -8.58
C VAL A 97 12.15 -28.10 -9.30
N ALA A 98 11.47 -29.24 -9.53
CA ALA A 98 12.04 -30.36 -10.27
C ALA A 98 12.50 -29.93 -11.68
N LYS A 99 11.63 -29.26 -12.43
CA LYS A 99 11.96 -28.73 -13.76
C LYS A 99 13.09 -27.69 -13.73
N ALA A 100 13.18 -26.88 -12.66
CA ALA A 100 14.26 -25.91 -12.50
C ALA A 100 15.62 -26.61 -12.27
N LYS A 101 15.66 -27.65 -11.44
CA LYS A 101 16.86 -28.48 -11.22
C LYS A 101 17.33 -29.15 -12.49
N ASP A 102 16.41 -29.76 -13.26
CA ASP A 102 16.74 -30.44 -14.52
C ASP A 102 17.33 -29.46 -15.53
N ARG A 103 16.77 -28.24 -15.64
CA ARG A 103 17.30 -27.20 -16.53
C ARG A 103 18.67 -26.69 -16.09
N MET A 104 18.85 -26.50 -14.78
CA MET A 104 20.13 -26.07 -14.24
C MET A 104 21.22 -27.12 -14.48
N ALA A 105 20.90 -28.41 -14.25
CA ALA A 105 21.83 -29.52 -14.47
C ALA A 105 22.14 -29.77 -15.96
N GLY A 106 21.12 -29.72 -16.82
CA GLY A 106 21.28 -30.06 -18.24
C GLY A 106 21.75 -28.90 -19.14
N MET A 107 21.33 -27.67 -18.85
CA MET A 107 21.55 -26.50 -19.72
C MET A 107 22.27 -25.35 -19.02
N GLY A 108 22.56 -25.44 -17.73
CA GLY A 108 23.10 -24.31 -16.95
C GLY A 108 22.17 -23.10 -16.87
N ARG A 109 20.88 -23.27 -17.21
CA ARG A 109 19.90 -22.18 -17.33
C ARG A 109 19.12 -22.00 -16.03
N LYS A 110 19.13 -20.78 -15.49
CA LYS A 110 18.38 -20.41 -14.30
C LYS A 110 16.88 -20.36 -14.56
N THR A 111 16.08 -20.53 -13.51
CA THR A 111 14.63 -20.39 -13.56
C THR A 111 14.20 -19.21 -12.72
N ILE A 112 13.46 -18.25 -13.32
CA ILE A 112 12.71 -17.23 -12.59
C ILE A 112 11.37 -17.83 -12.21
N LEU A 113 11.12 -17.94 -10.92
CA LEU A 113 9.81 -18.31 -10.38
C LEU A 113 9.08 -17.05 -9.95
N PHE A 114 8.06 -16.67 -10.71
CA PHE A 114 7.15 -15.60 -10.33
C PHE A 114 5.99 -16.16 -9.51
N VAL A 115 5.85 -15.67 -8.27
CA VAL A 115 4.76 -16.04 -7.37
C VAL A 115 3.86 -14.82 -7.19
N ASP A 116 2.68 -14.88 -7.81
CA ASP A 116 1.66 -13.84 -7.64
C ASP A 116 0.91 -14.04 -6.33
N GLU A 117 0.63 -12.95 -5.62
CA GLU A 117 0.01 -12.92 -4.29
C GLU A 117 0.74 -13.81 -3.26
N ILE A 118 2.08 -13.70 -3.19
CA ILE A 118 2.96 -14.55 -2.36
C ILE A 118 2.53 -14.61 -0.88
N HIS A 119 1.85 -13.58 -0.36
CA HIS A 119 1.30 -13.53 1.00
C HIS A 119 0.21 -14.60 1.24
N ARG A 120 -0.37 -15.18 0.19
CA ARG A 120 -1.35 -16.26 0.29
C ARG A 120 -0.72 -17.62 0.55
N PHE A 121 0.57 -17.77 0.32
CA PHE A 121 1.28 -18.96 0.74
C PHE A 121 1.43 -19.02 2.26
N ASN A 122 1.13 -20.16 2.85
CA ASN A 122 1.41 -20.39 4.27
C ASN A 122 2.92 -20.48 4.54
N LYS A 123 3.32 -20.39 5.81
CA LYS A 123 4.74 -20.41 6.21
C LYS A 123 5.49 -21.63 5.66
N GLY A 124 4.89 -22.82 5.72
CA GLY A 124 5.52 -24.05 5.21
C GLY A 124 5.75 -24.03 3.69
N GLN A 125 4.86 -23.40 2.92
CA GLN A 125 5.04 -23.22 1.48
C GLN A 125 6.14 -22.21 1.18
N GLN A 126 6.21 -21.13 1.94
CA GLN A 126 7.28 -20.13 1.81
C GLN A 126 8.63 -20.74 2.22
N ASP A 127 8.69 -21.51 3.30
CA ASP A 127 9.90 -22.20 3.77
C ASP A 127 10.41 -23.24 2.75
N TYR A 128 9.50 -23.91 2.05
CA TYR A 128 9.86 -24.86 0.99
C TYR A 128 10.70 -24.24 -0.14
N LEU A 129 10.51 -22.97 -0.44
CA LEU A 129 11.26 -22.27 -1.49
C LEU A 129 12.67 -21.85 -1.05
N LEU A 130 12.93 -21.73 0.26
CA LEU A 130 14.18 -21.19 0.80
C LEU A 130 15.44 -21.90 0.27
N PRO A 131 15.56 -23.24 0.33
CA PRO A 131 16.77 -23.94 -0.13
C PRO A 131 17.10 -23.64 -1.60
N PHE A 132 16.07 -23.50 -2.44
CA PHE A 132 16.23 -23.30 -3.89
C PHE A 132 16.51 -21.85 -4.27
N VAL A 133 16.16 -20.92 -3.40
CA VAL A 133 16.54 -19.51 -3.49
C VAL A 133 17.98 -19.33 -3.00
N GLU A 134 18.38 -20.06 -1.96
CA GLU A 134 19.74 -20.03 -1.39
C GLU A 134 20.79 -20.62 -2.33
N ASP A 135 20.50 -21.74 -2.95
CA ASP A 135 21.43 -22.42 -3.87
C ASP A 135 21.41 -21.82 -5.30
N GLY A 136 20.50 -20.86 -5.56
CA GLY A 136 20.38 -20.19 -6.85
C GLY A 136 19.72 -21.03 -7.96
N THR A 137 19.12 -22.17 -7.64
CA THR A 137 18.30 -22.97 -8.58
C THR A 137 17.13 -22.14 -9.09
N ILE A 138 16.56 -21.32 -8.19
CA ILE A 138 15.43 -20.43 -8.47
C ILE A 138 15.79 -19.00 -8.14
N ILE A 139 15.49 -18.09 -9.04
CA ILE A 139 15.39 -16.64 -8.77
C ILE A 139 13.91 -16.37 -8.46
N LEU A 140 13.60 -16.07 -7.21
CA LEU A 140 12.24 -15.76 -6.81
C LEU A 140 11.89 -14.32 -7.18
N ILE A 141 10.73 -14.12 -7.85
CA ILE A 141 10.08 -12.83 -7.97
C ILE A 141 8.72 -12.95 -7.26
N GLY A 142 8.63 -12.49 -6.04
CA GLY A 142 7.35 -12.43 -5.30
C GLY A 142 6.58 -11.16 -5.63
N ALA A 143 5.26 -11.26 -5.82
CA ALA A 143 4.37 -10.10 -5.94
C ALA A 143 3.31 -10.15 -4.84
N THR A 144 3.01 -9.00 -4.23
CA THR A 144 1.98 -8.86 -3.20
C THR A 144 1.38 -7.46 -3.20
N THR A 145 0.12 -7.37 -2.76
CA THR A 145 -0.54 -6.10 -2.45
C THR A 145 -0.36 -5.69 -1.00
N GLU A 146 0.06 -6.63 -0.14
CA GLU A 146 0.24 -6.44 1.30
C GLU A 146 1.69 -6.05 1.63
N ASN A 147 1.92 -5.52 2.83
CA ASN A 147 3.27 -5.20 3.28
C ASN A 147 4.09 -6.49 3.50
N PRO A 148 5.15 -6.73 2.69
CA PRO A 148 5.89 -7.98 2.73
C PRO A 148 6.62 -8.23 4.06
N TYR A 149 6.94 -7.20 4.82
CA TYR A 149 7.62 -7.36 6.11
C TYR A 149 6.74 -8.01 7.20
N PHE A 150 5.40 -8.02 7.00
CA PHE A 150 4.47 -8.69 7.91
C PHE A 150 4.00 -10.03 7.37
N GLU A 151 3.85 -10.16 6.05
CA GLU A 151 3.17 -11.29 5.43
C GLU A 151 4.12 -12.32 4.79
N VAL A 152 5.34 -11.91 4.45
CA VAL A 152 6.33 -12.81 3.85
C VAL A 152 7.34 -13.23 4.91
N ASN A 153 7.76 -14.50 4.87
CA ASN A 153 8.74 -15.05 5.79
C ASN A 153 10.03 -14.20 5.79
N SER A 154 10.49 -13.85 6.98
CA SER A 154 11.70 -13.03 7.18
C SER A 154 12.95 -13.63 6.54
N ALA A 155 13.03 -14.97 6.44
CA ALA A 155 14.13 -15.65 5.76
C ALA A 155 14.12 -15.43 4.24
N LEU A 156 12.94 -15.37 3.60
CA LEU A 156 12.82 -14.96 2.18
C LEU A 156 13.12 -13.48 1.98
N ILE A 157 12.62 -12.63 2.88
CA ILE A 157 12.90 -11.18 2.85
C ILE A 157 14.40 -10.90 2.93
N SER A 158 15.12 -11.57 3.84
CA SER A 158 16.58 -11.38 4.00
C SER A 158 17.41 -11.78 2.78
N ARG A 159 16.84 -12.59 1.88
CA ARG A 159 17.46 -13.09 0.64
C ARG A 159 16.92 -12.41 -0.63
N SER A 160 16.05 -11.44 -0.47
CA SER A 160 15.38 -10.75 -1.57
C SER A 160 15.55 -9.25 -1.44
N ILE A 161 15.55 -8.56 -2.57
CA ILE A 161 15.47 -7.10 -2.56
C ILE A 161 13.99 -6.73 -2.67
N VAL A 162 13.51 -5.90 -1.74
CA VAL A 162 12.12 -5.46 -1.72
C VAL A 162 11.99 -4.14 -2.47
N PHE A 163 11.08 -4.09 -3.44
CA PHE A 163 10.76 -2.88 -4.21
C PHE A 163 9.28 -2.52 -4.05
N GLU A 164 9.04 -1.28 -3.69
CA GLU A 164 7.70 -0.70 -3.68
C GLU A 164 7.32 -0.18 -5.06
N LEU A 165 6.20 -0.67 -5.61
CA LEU A 165 5.57 -0.10 -6.79
C LEU A 165 4.49 0.89 -6.35
N LYS A 166 4.61 2.11 -6.82
CA LYS A 166 3.67 3.19 -6.53
C LYS A 166 2.51 3.18 -7.52
N PRO A 167 1.33 3.73 -7.15
CA PRO A 167 0.31 4.04 -8.14
C PRO A 167 0.92 4.80 -9.33
N LEU A 168 0.43 4.53 -10.52
CA LEU A 168 0.84 5.29 -11.70
C LEU A 168 0.36 6.74 -11.60
N GLU A 169 1.16 7.67 -12.09
CA GLU A 169 0.75 9.06 -12.18
C GLU A 169 -0.34 9.22 -13.25
N GLN A 170 -1.19 10.24 -13.11
CA GLN A 170 -2.26 10.50 -14.06
C GLN A 170 -1.74 10.60 -15.50
N SER A 171 -0.64 11.32 -15.70
CA SER A 171 0.03 11.46 -17.01
C SER A 171 0.51 10.13 -17.61
N ASP A 172 0.92 9.18 -16.75
CA ASP A 172 1.32 7.83 -17.18
C ASP A 172 0.10 7.06 -17.72
N ILE A 173 -1.04 7.17 -17.04
CA ILE A 173 -2.29 6.51 -17.45
C ILE A 173 -2.87 7.16 -18.69
N GLU A 174 -2.87 8.50 -18.81
CA GLU A 174 -3.29 9.20 -20.03
C GLU A 174 -2.51 8.73 -21.25
N SER A 175 -1.19 8.61 -21.12
CA SER A 175 -0.32 8.07 -22.16
C SER A 175 -0.69 6.63 -22.54
N LEU A 176 -0.99 5.77 -21.55
CA LEU A 176 -1.42 4.39 -21.79
C LEU A 176 -2.79 4.32 -22.48
N ILE A 177 -3.75 5.16 -22.10
CA ILE A 177 -5.08 5.24 -22.70
C ILE A 177 -4.94 5.62 -24.19
N ARG A 178 -4.21 6.70 -24.49
CA ARG A 178 -3.98 7.13 -25.89
C ARG A 178 -3.31 6.04 -26.70
N LYS A 179 -2.25 5.42 -26.15
CA LYS A 179 -1.59 4.31 -26.81
C LYS A 179 -2.56 3.16 -27.06
N ALA A 180 -3.39 2.80 -26.09
CA ALA A 180 -4.35 1.72 -26.23
C ALA A 180 -5.42 1.96 -27.30
N VAL A 181 -5.89 3.20 -27.46
CA VAL A 181 -6.88 3.57 -28.48
C VAL A 181 -6.27 3.53 -29.89
N TYR A 182 -5.04 4.04 -30.08
CA TYR A 182 -4.47 4.28 -31.41
C TYR A 182 -3.47 3.23 -31.87
N ASP A 183 -2.99 2.33 -31.03
CA ASP A 183 -2.06 1.27 -31.42
C ASP A 183 -2.78 0.19 -32.24
N ASN A 184 -2.31 -0.03 -33.48
CA ASN A 184 -2.91 -1.00 -34.40
C ASN A 184 -2.49 -2.45 -34.12
N GLU A 185 -1.38 -2.69 -33.41
CA GLU A 185 -0.85 -4.03 -33.17
C GLU A 185 -1.37 -4.61 -31.85
N LYS A 186 -1.22 -3.87 -30.78
CA LYS A 186 -1.56 -4.30 -29.41
C LYS A 186 -2.85 -3.68 -28.89
N GLY A 187 -3.23 -2.52 -29.42
CA GLY A 187 -4.36 -1.72 -28.96
C GLY A 187 -5.67 -1.97 -29.71
N MET A 188 -6.45 -0.91 -29.82
CA MET A 188 -7.77 -0.86 -30.45
C MET A 188 -7.76 -0.03 -31.77
N GLY A 189 -6.61 0.31 -32.32
CA GLY A 189 -6.50 1.17 -33.51
C GLY A 189 -7.25 0.65 -34.75
N SER A 190 -7.40 -0.68 -34.89
CA SER A 190 -8.17 -1.31 -35.96
C SER A 190 -9.68 -1.02 -35.91
N TYR A 191 -10.20 -0.50 -34.83
CA TYR A 191 -11.62 -0.14 -34.65
C TYR A 191 -11.94 1.28 -35.06
N ASN A 192 -10.93 2.08 -35.50
CA ASN A 192 -11.08 3.50 -35.86
C ASN A 192 -11.73 4.32 -34.74
N ALA A 193 -11.35 4.03 -33.48
CA ALA A 193 -11.87 4.76 -32.34
C ALA A 193 -11.13 6.09 -32.13
N VAL A 194 -11.86 7.13 -31.74
CA VAL A 194 -11.36 8.44 -31.33
C VAL A 194 -11.82 8.70 -29.90
N ILE A 195 -10.92 9.17 -29.06
CA ILE A 195 -11.21 9.49 -27.66
C ILE A 195 -11.00 10.97 -27.42
N ASP A 196 -11.98 11.62 -26.76
CA ASP A 196 -11.90 13.03 -26.41
C ASP A 196 -10.89 13.26 -25.27
N ASP A 197 -10.24 14.44 -25.27
CA ASP A 197 -9.23 14.77 -24.26
C ASP A 197 -9.79 14.73 -22.83
N ASP A 198 -11.01 15.23 -22.65
CA ASP A 198 -11.67 15.22 -21.34
C ASP A 198 -12.09 13.81 -20.89
N ALA A 199 -12.38 12.90 -21.83
CA ALA A 199 -12.60 11.48 -21.53
C ALA A 199 -11.30 10.79 -21.10
N VAL A 200 -10.15 11.13 -21.72
CA VAL A 200 -8.83 10.61 -21.31
C VAL A 200 -8.49 11.07 -19.89
N GLU A 201 -8.60 12.37 -19.62
CA GLU A 201 -8.34 12.91 -18.28
C GLU A 201 -9.24 12.25 -17.22
N PHE A 202 -10.54 12.12 -17.53
CA PHE A 202 -11.51 11.51 -16.63
C PHE A 202 -11.19 10.04 -16.33
N LEU A 203 -10.89 9.23 -17.36
CA LEU A 203 -10.53 7.81 -17.18
C LEU A 203 -9.23 7.68 -16.38
N ALA A 204 -8.25 8.54 -16.62
CA ALA A 204 -6.98 8.52 -15.92
C ALA A 204 -7.11 8.87 -14.44
N ASP A 205 -7.94 9.89 -14.12
CA ASP A 205 -8.25 10.28 -12.75
C ASP A 205 -9.02 9.17 -12.01
N MET A 206 -10.09 8.64 -12.64
CA MET A 206 -10.93 7.63 -12.04
C MET A 206 -10.22 6.27 -11.85
N ALA A 207 -9.21 5.97 -12.64
CA ALA A 207 -8.41 4.77 -12.49
C ALA A 207 -7.50 4.81 -11.25
N ASN A 208 -7.27 5.99 -10.67
CA ASN A 208 -6.53 6.17 -9.42
C ASN A 208 -5.20 5.37 -9.36
N GLY A 209 -4.43 5.45 -10.44
CA GLY A 209 -3.13 4.76 -10.55
C GLY A 209 -3.18 3.29 -10.98
N ASP A 210 -4.37 2.73 -11.24
CA ASP A 210 -4.57 1.36 -11.75
C ASP A 210 -4.71 1.33 -13.28
N ALA A 211 -3.62 0.99 -13.99
CA ALA A 211 -3.63 0.89 -15.45
C ALA A 211 -4.63 -0.15 -15.98
N ARG A 212 -4.88 -1.23 -15.24
CA ARG A 212 -5.82 -2.29 -15.67
C ARG A 212 -7.24 -1.76 -15.71
N GLN A 213 -7.64 -0.96 -14.72
CA GLN A 213 -8.96 -0.35 -14.68
C GLN A 213 -9.17 0.60 -15.85
N ALA A 214 -8.18 1.46 -16.15
CA ALA A 214 -8.24 2.37 -17.28
C ALA A 214 -8.37 1.64 -18.63
N LEU A 215 -7.51 0.63 -18.84
CA LEU A 215 -7.51 -0.13 -20.10
C LEU A 215 -8.78 -0.96 -20.30
N ASN A 216 -9.35 -1.53 -19.24
CA ASN A 216 -10.63 -2.23 -19.32
C ASN A 216 -11.78 -1.28 -19.67
N ALA A 217 -11.77 -0.04 -19.12
CA ALA A 217 -12.78 0.96 -19.47
C ALA A 217 -12.67 1.39 -20.94
N VAL A 218 -11.45 1.57 -21.46
CA VAL A 218 -11.22 1.84 -22.88
C VAL A 218 -11.73 0.70 -23.76
N GLU A 219 -11.39 -0.56 -23.43
CA GLU A 219 -11.84 -1.74 -24.18
C GLU A 219 -13.36 -1.80 -24.23
N LEU A 220 -14.01 -1.63 -23.08
CA LEU A 220 -15.47 -1.63 -22.98
C LEU A 220 -16.09 -0.49 -23.81
N GLY A 221 -15.52 0.72 -23.73
CA GLY A 221 -15.99 1.88 -24.49
C GLY A 221 -15.91 1.66 -25.99
N VAL A 222 -14.79 1.15 -26.51
CA VAL A 222 -14.63 0.87 -27.93
C VAL A 222 -15.56 -0.25 -28.40
N MET A 223 -15.73 -1.30 -27.59
CA MET A 223 -16.53 -2.47 -27.98
C MET A 223 -18.04 -2.25 -27.88
N SER A 224 -18.49 -1.33 -27.02
CA SER A 224 -19.93 -1.10 -26.77
C SER A 224 -20.52 0.12 -27.49
N THR A 225 -19.68 1.02 -27.98
CA THR A 225 -20.14 2.25 -28.64
C THR A 225 -20.37 2.00 -30.14
N PRO A 226 -21.51 2.37 -30.71
CA PRO A 226 -21.76 2.23 -32.12
C PRO A 226 -20.86 3.17 -32.96
N VAL A 227 -20.59 2.76 -34.19
CA VAL A 227 -19.86 3.59 -35.16
C VAL A 227 -20.71 4.80 -35.53
N GLY A 228 -20.14 5.99 -35.49
CA GLY A 228 -20.78 7.23 -35.90
C GLY A 228 -20.93 7.37 -37.41
N ASP A 229 -21.67 8.40 -37.85
CA ASP A 229 -21.93 8.67 -39.28
C ASP A 229 -20.63 9.00 -40.04
N ASP A 230 -19.59 9.41 -39.36
CA ASP A 230 -18.24 9.69 -39.89
C ASP A 230 -17.34 8.45 -40.01
N GLY A 231 -17.83 7.28 -39.60
CA GLY A 231 -17.09 6.02 -39.63
C GLY A 231 -16.15 5.80 -38.43
N HIS A 232 -16.22 6.65 -37.40
CA HIS A 232 -15.44 6.54 -36.18
C HIS A 232 -16.29 6.12 -34.98
N ILE A 233 -15.65 5.47 -34.02
CA ILE A 233 -16.21 5.22 -32.69
C ILE A 233 -15.78 6.35 -31.78
N HIS A 234 -16.71 7.17 -31.28
CA HIS A 234 -16.41 8.31 -30.42
C HIS A 234 -16.52 7.97 -28.95
N ILE A 235 -15.40 7.97 -28.24
CA ILE A 235 -15.35 7.80 -26.80
C ILE A 235 -15.39 9.18 -26.16
N THR A 236 -16.61 9.62 -25.90
CA THR A 236 -16.90 10.90 -25.21
C THR A 236 -16.78 10.73 -23.70
N LEU A 237 -16.83 11.85 -22.97
CA LEU A 237 -16.86 11.85 -21.51
C LEU A 237 -18.05 11.03 -20.94
N ASP A 238 -19.20 11.10 -21.57
CA ASP A 238 -20.39 10.34 -21.15
C ASP A 238 -20.15 8.83 -21.31
N VAL A 239 -19.66 8.38 -22.46
CA VAL A 239 -19.27 6.98 -22.71
C VAL A 239 -18.22 6.51 -21.70
N ALA A 240 -17.17 7.32 -21.48
CA ALA A 240 -16.12 7.00 -20.53
C ALA A 240 -16.66 6.81 -19.11
N SER A 241 -17.61 7.65 -18.70
CA SER A 241 -18.24 7.57 -17.38
C SER A 241 -19.08 6.31 -17.18
N GLU A 242 -19.80 5.88 -18.20
CA GLU A 242 -20.56 4.64 -18.16
C GLU A 242 -19.64 3.41 -18.08
N CYS A 243 -18.53 3.43 -18.84
CA CYS A 243 -17.58 2.31 -18.88
C CYS A 243 -16.84 2.08 -17.57
N ILE A 244 -16.55 3.15 -16.78
CA ILE A 244 -15.91 3.01 -15.48
C ILE A 244 -16.93 2.83 -14.33
N GLN A 245 -18.22 2.82 -14.65
CA GLN A 245 -19.36 2.69 -13.72
C GLN A 245 -19.34 3.73 -12.58
N LYS A 246 -18.77 4.90 -12.84
CA LYS A 246 -18.77 6.04 -11.91
C LYS A 246 -19.46 7.22 -12.59
N LYS A 247 -20.48 7.78 -11.93
CA LYS A 247 -21.18 8.96 -12.46
C LYS A 247 -20.19 10.12 -12.61
N VAL A 248 -20.24 10.80 -13.77
CA VAL A 248 -19.58 12.09 -13.95
C VAL A 248 -20.21 13.08 -12.97
N ILE A 249 -19.58 13.27 -11.85
CA ILE A 249 -19.86 14.43 -11.02
C ILE A 249 -19.04 15.53 -11.68
N LYS A 250 -19.69 16.61 -12.13
CA LYS A 250 -19.00 17.85 -12.52
C LYS A 250 -18.26 18.40 -11.31
N TYR A 251 -17.18 17.74 -10.96
CA TYR A 251 -16.22 18.25 -10.01
C TYR A 251 -15.21 19.06 -10.78
N ASP A 252 -14.94 20.26 -10.30
CA ASP A 252 -13.93 21.14 -10.85
C ASP A 252 -12.61 20.36 -11.02
N LYS A 253 -12.16 20.23 -12.28
CA LYS A 253 -11.13 19.30 -12.79
C LYS A 253 -9.69 19.64 -12.34
N LYS A 254 -9.46 20.22 -11.15
CA LYS A 254 -8.11 20.43 -10.62
C LYS A 254 -7.93 19.58 -9.37
N GLY A 255 -6.96 18.68 -9.40
CA GLY A 255 -6.58 17.77 -8.30
C GLY A 255 -6.40 18.46 -6.93
N ASP A 256 -6.25 19.77 -6.88
CA ASP A 256 -6.26 20.59 -5.67
C ASP A 256 -7.58 20.50 -4.90
N ASN A 257 -8.75 20.44 -5.58
CA ASN A 257 -10.06 20.40 -4.92
C ASN A 257 -10.33 19.09 -4.13
N HIS A 258 -9.75 17.97 -4.54
CA HIS A 258 -9.86 16.71 -3.80
C HIS A 258 -9.07 16.77 -2.50
N TYR A 259 -7.78 17.13 -2.58
CA TYR A 259 -6.91 17.28 -1.41
C TYR A 259 -7.41 18.40 -0.50
N ASP A 260 -7.94 19.49 -1.05
CA ASP A 260 -8.53 20.60 -0.30
C ASP A 260 -9.77 20.16 0.47
N THR A 261 -10.64 19.33 -0.12
CA THR A 261 -11.84 18.81 0.56
C THR A 261 -11.45 17.88 1.72
N ILE A 262 -10.47 16.98 1.53
CA ILE A 262 -9.95 16.11 2.59
C ILE A 262 -9.30 16.96 3.70
N SER A 263 -8.50 17.96 3.31
CA SER A 263 -7.86 18.87 4.25
C SER A 263 -8.88 19.69 5.04
N ALA A 264 -9.93 20.19 4.38
CA ALA A 264 -11.03 20.89 5.03
C ALA A 264 -11.81 19.98 5.98
N PHE A 265 -12.08 18.73 5.59
CA PHE A 265 -12.72 17.72 6.44
C PHE A 265 -11.93 17.50 7.74
N ILE A 266 -10.63 17.23 7.64
CA ILE A 266 -9.77 17.03 8.81
C ILE A 266 -9.72 18.29 9.67
N LYS A 267 -9.52 19.47 9.05
CA LYS A 267 -9.45 20.76 9.75
C LYS A 267 -10.77 21.11 10.46
N SER A 268 -11.90 20.72 9.89
CA SER A 268 -13.22 20.92 10.51
C SER A 268 -13.38 20.08 11.78
N MET A 269 -13.01 18.80 11.74
CA MET A 269 -13.01 17.94 12.94
C MET A 269 -12.02 18.44 13.99
N ARG A 270 -10.83 18.85 13.59
CA ARG A 270 -9.80 19.44 14.46
C ARG A 270 -10.29 20.76 15.08
N GLY A 271 -10.95 21.58 14.30
CA GLY A 271 -11.49 22.89 14.69
C GLY A 271 -12.80 22.81 15.48
N SER A 272 -13.31 21.60 15.76
CA SER A 272 -14.56 21.38 16.50
C SER A 272 -15.80 21.98 15.83
N ASP A 273 -15.86 21.95 14.51
CA ASP A 273 -17.03 22.32 13.72
C ASP A 273 -17.70 21.06 13.12
N PRO A 274 -18.73 20.51 13.80
CA PRO A 274 -19.41 19.30 13.33
C PRO A 274 -20.23 19.55 12.05
N ASP A 275 -20.75 20.74 11.83
CA ASP A 275 -21.54 21.06 10.63
C ASP A 275 -20.64 21.12 9.38
N ALA A 276 -19.51 21.79 9.46
CA ALA A 276 -18.52 21.79 8.40
C ALA A 276 -17.95 20.38 8.14
N ALA A 277 -17.69 19.62 9.20
CA ALA A 277 -17.21 18.23 9.09
C ALA A 277 -18.22 17.33 8.35
N LEU A 278 -19.51 17.43 8.68
CA LEU A 278 -20.59 16.73 7.97
C LEU A 278 -20.74 17.20 6.53
N TYR A 279 -20.60 18.48 6.25
CA TYR A 279 -20.68 19.01 4.90
C TYR A 279 -19.55 18.44 4.02
N TYR A 280 -18.29 18.45 4.50
CA TYR A 280 -17.18 17.90 3.75
C TYR A 280 -17.22 16.38 3.66
N LEU A 281 -17.72 15.67 4.69
CA LEU A 281 -18.03 14.25 4.62
C LEU A 281 -19.02 13.94 3.49
N ALA A 282 -20.15 14.65 3.48
CA ALA A 282 -21.18 14.46 2.44
C ALA A 282 -20.61 14.76 1.04
N ARG A 283 -19.78 15.79 0.92
CA ARG A 283 -19.10 16.14 -0.32
C ARG A 283 -18.17 15.03 -0.81
N MET A 284 -17.39 14.40 0.08
CA MET A 284 -16.54 13.25 -0.27
C MET A 284 -17.35 12.03 -0.66
N ILE A 285 -18.42 11.70 0.10
CA ILE A 285 -19.31 10.56 -0.22
C ILE A 285 -19.98 10.79 -1.57
N TYR A 286 -20.49 11.99 -1.81
CA TYR A 286 -21.14 12.35 -3.08
C TYR A 286 -20.15 12.29 -4.26
N ALA A 287 -18.88 12.63 -4.04
CA ALA A 287 -17.80 12.51 -5.01
C ALA A 287 -17.38 11.04 -5.29
N GLY A 288 -17.90 10.09 -4.53
CA GLY A 288 -17.56 8.67 -4.68
C GLY A 288 -16.23 8.29 -4.04
N GLU A 289 -15.77 9.05 -3.04
CA GLU A 289 -14.57 8.71 -2.26
C GLU A 289 -14.73 7.36 -1.56
N ASP A 290 -13.64 6.60 -1.46
CA ASP A 290 -13.63 5.32 -0.76
C ASP A 290 -14.05 5.50 0.72
N PRO A 291 -15.16 4.90 1.16
CA PRO A 291 -15.62 4.98 2.55
C PRO A 291 -14.56 4.53 3.57
N LYS A 292 -13.70 3.57 3.21
CA LYS A 292 -12.59 3.11 4.05
C LYS A 292 -11.50 4.18 4.17
N PHE A 293 -11.25 4.91 3.10
CA PHE A 293 -10.33 6.05 3.14
C PHE A 293 -10.84 7.13 4.10
N ILE A 294 -12.12 7.49 4.00
CA ILE A 294 -12.75 8.47 4.90
C ILE A 294 -12.65 8.00 6.35
N ALA A 295 -13.01 6.75 6.63
CA ALA A 295 -12.94 6.15 7.96
C ALA A 295 -11.51 6.20 8.55
N ARG A 296 -10.49 5.91 7.75
CA ARG A 296 -9.07 6.05 8.16
C ARG A 296 -8.73 7.48 8.59
N ARG A 297 -9.26 8.50 7.90
CA ARG A 297 -9.02 9.91 8.28
C ARG A 297 -9.67 10.25 9.62
N ILE A 298 -10.83 9.71 9.91
CA ILE A 298 -11.50 9.87 11.21
C ILE A 298 -10.65 9.20 12.31
N VAL A 299 -10.14 7.98 12.10
CA VAL A 299 -9.28 7.27 13.08
C VAL A 299 -8.00 8.06 13.35
N ILE A 300 -7.35 8.60 12.32
CA ILE A 300 -6.15 9.41 12.47
C ILE A 300 -6.47 10.68 13.29
N CYS A 301 -7.53 11.41 12.94
CA CYS A 301 -7.94 12.61 13.64
C CYS A 301 -8.29 12.34 15.12
N ALA A 302 -8.95 11.21 15.42
CA ALA A 302 -9.23 10.79 16.78
C ALA A 302 -7.95 10.58 17.62
N SER A 303 -6.87 10.09 17.01
CA SER A 303 -5.58 9.89 17.71
C SER A 303 -4.74 11.17 17.75
N GLU A 304 -4.72 11.93 16.65
CA GLU A 304 -3.87 13.10 16.46
C GLU A 304 -4.40 14.33 17.19
N ASP A 305 -5.71 14.60 17.08
CA ASP A 305 -6.32 15.85 17.51
C ASP A 305 -7.15 15.72 18.79
N VAL A 306 -7.65 14.52 19.11
CA VAL A 306 -8.41 14.25 20.35
C VAL A 306 -7.52 13.58 21.38
N GLY A 307 -6.81 12.53 21.01
CA GLY A 307 -5.85 11.84 21.88
C GLY A 307 -6.43 11.48 23.25
N ASN A 308 -5.68 11.80 24.30
CA ASN A 308 -6.05 11.51 25.70
C ASN A 308 -7.09 12.48 26.28
N ALA A 309 -7.50 13.52 25.55
CA ALA A 309 -8.58 14.40 26.01
C ALA A 309 -9.93 13.68 26.02
N ASP A 310 -10.14 12.70 25.11
CA ASP A 310 -11.25 11.74 25.16
C ASP A 310 -10.79 10.36 24.69
N PRO A 311 -10.46 9.42 25.59
CA PRO A 311 -10.01 8.08 25.25
C PRO A 311 -11.00 7.24 24.45
N GLN A 312 -12.29 7.61 24.43
CA GLN A 312 -13.31 6.89 23.67
C GLN A 312 -13.30 7.26 22.18
N ALA A 313 -12.77 8.42 21.81
CA ALA A 313 -12.79 8.88 20.42
C ALA A 313 -12.13 7.89 19.45
N LEU A 314 -10.97 7.36 19.83
CA LEU A 314 -10.29 6.34 19.02
C LEU A 314 -11.10 5.04 18.93
N GLN A 315 -11.74 4.61 20.03
CA GLN A 315 -12.56 3.39 20.03
C GLN A 315 -13.78 3.55 19.12
N VAL A 316 -14.48 4.69 19.18
CA VAL A 316 -15.61 5.01 18.29
C VAL A 316 -15.14 5.02 16.82
N ALA A 317 -14.04 5.68 16.53
CA ALA A 317 -13.51 5.78 15.18
C ALA A 317 -13.08 4.41 14.60
N VAL A 318 -12.41 3.57 15.39
CA VAL A 318 -12.01 2.20 14.98
C VAL A 318 -13.23 1.31 14.81
N SER A 319 -14.22 1.39 15.69
CA SER A 319 -15.48 0.63 15.55
C SER A 319 -16.22 1.02 14.26
N ALA A 320 -16.26 2.31 13.95
CA ALA A 320 -16.84 2.81 12.70
C ALA A 320 -16.06 2.29 11.47
N PHE A 321 -14.71 2.32 11.49
CA PHE A 321 -13.88 1.79 10.43
C PHE A 321 -14.18 0.31 10.14
N LEU A 322 -14.25 -0.53 11.17
CA LEU A 322 -14.56 -1.96 11.05
C LEU A 322 -16.00 -2.21 10.56
N ALA A 323 -16.95 -1.39 10.98
CA ALA A 323 -18.34 -1.49 10.55
C ALA A 323 -18.51 -1.09 9.07
N VAL A 324 -17.87 0.00 8.64
CA VAL A 324 -17.85 0.46 7.24
C VAL A 324 -17.30 -0.62 6.31
N GLU A 325 -16.27 -1.34 6.72
CA GLU A 325 -15.66 -2.42 5.94
C GLU A 325 -16.60 -3.60 5.69
N ARG A 326 -17.52 -3.87 6.64
CA ARG A 326 -18.43 -5.02 6.61
C ARG A 326 -19.79 -4.70 6.04
N ILE A 327 -20.28 -3.48 6.22
CA ILE A 327 -21.66 -3.09 5.87
C ILE A 327 -21.72 -2.55 4.44
N GLY A 328 -20.77 -1.70 4.03
CA GLY A 328 -20.77 -1.08 2.71
C GLY A 328 -21.74 0.11 2.60
N MET A 329 -21.81 0.70 1.41
CA MET A 329 -22.71 1.82 1.09
C MET A 329 -24.08 1.27 0.64
N PRO A 330 -25.19 1.99 0.90
CA PRO A 330 -25.27 3.37 1.42
C PRO A 330 -25.25 3.49 2.95
N GLU A 331 -25.44 2.45 3.71
CA GLU A 331 -25.62 2.49 5.18
C GLU A 331 -24.36 2.99 5.91
N SER A 332 -23.17 2.77 5.35
CA SER A 332 -21.90 3.26 5.92
C SER A 332 -21.85 4.78 6.08
N GLN A 333 -22.64 5.54 5.30
CA GLN A 333 -22.70 7.00 5.46
C GLN A 333 -23.17 7.43 6.87
N ILE A 334 -24.08 6.66 7.47
CA ILE A 334 -24.63 6.94 8.81
C ILE A 334 -23.53 6.69 9.87
N ILE A 335 -22.80 5.59 9.71
CA ILE A 335 -21.71 5.20 10.60
C ILE A 335 -20.59 6.24 10.57
N LEU A 336 -20.21 6.67 9.36
CA LEU A 336 -19.21 7.72 9.15
C LEU A 336 -19.64 9.05 9.75
N ALA A 337 -20.90 9.45 9.58
CA ALA A 337 -21.45 10.68 10.14
C ALA A 337 -21.43 10.65 11.69
N ASN A 338 -21.80 9.53 12.30
CA ASN A 338 -21.75 9.38 13.75
C ASN A 338 -20.32 9.52 14.29
N ALA A 339 -19.35 8.79 13.72
CA ALA A 339 -17.95 8.87 14.15
C ALA A 339 -17.34 10.27 13.88
N CYS A 340 -17.66 10.87 12.75
CA CYS A 340 -17.23 12.21 12.38
C CYS A 340 -17.70 13.26 13.39
N THR A 341 -18.99 13.28 13.71
CA THR A 341 -19.56 14.23 14.68
C THR A 341 -19.02 14.01 16.07
N TYR A 342 -18.84 12.74 16.50
CA TYR A 342 -18.23 12.42 17.79
C TYR A 342 -16.81 13.02 17.88
N VAL A 343 -15.95 12.74 16.89
CA VAL A 343 -14.58 13.26 16.87
C VAL A 343 -14.55 14.78 16.76
N ALA A 344 -15.44 15.39 15.98
CA ALA A 344 -15.53 16.83 15.85
C ALA A 344 -15.90 17.51 17.17
N THR A 345 -16.82 16.93 17.97
CA THR A 345 -17.30 17.52 19.22
C THR A 345 -16.50 17.15 20.47
N ALA A 346 -15.59 16.15 20.36
CA ALA A 346 -14.73 15.74 21.47
C ALA A 346 -13.74 16.86 21.87
N PRO A 347 -13.35 16.91 23.17
CA PRO A 347 -12.24 17.78 23.60
C PRO A 347 -10.96 17.46 22.83
N LYS A 348 -10.12 18.47 22.58
CA LYS A 348 -8.93 18.33 21.74
C LYS A 348 -7.64 18.30 22.56
N SER A 349 -6.73 17.40 22.19
CA SER A 349 -5.33 17.37 22.64
C SER A 349 -4.46 16.71 21.58
N ASN A 350 -3.36 17.36 21.24
CA ASN A 350 -2.33 16.82 20.37
C ASN A 350 -1.06 16.40 21.15
N ALA A 351 -1.16 16.32 22.48
CA ALA A 351 -0.01 16.06 23.36
C ALA A 351 0.77 14.79 23.00
N ALA A 352 0.06 13.72 22.57
CA ALA A 352 0.71 12.48 22.16
C ALA A 352 1.50 12.60 20.86
N VAL A 353 0.98 13.34 19.89
CA VAL A 353 1.66 13.58 18.59
C VAL A 353 2.88 14.45 18.78
N VAL A 354 2.74 15.56 19.48
CA VAL A 354 3.87 16.44 19.81
C VAL A 354 4.95 15.68 20.56
N GLY A 355 4.57 14.90 21.57
CA GLY A 355 5.52 14.12 22.37
C GLY A 355 6.30 13.09 21.59
N ILE A 356 5.66 12.34 20.70
CA ILE A 356 6.38 11.35 19.86
C ILE A 356 7.26 12.03 18.81
N ASP A 357 6.80 13.14 18.22
CA ASP A 357 7.59 13.89 17.23
C ASP A 357 8.85 14.51 17.86
N GLU A 358 8.74 15.08 19.07
CA GLU A 358 9.87 15.58 19.84
C GLU A 358 10.86 14.48 20.19
N ALA A 359 10.38 13.32 20.64
CA ALA A 359 11.23 12.18 20.95
C ALA A 359 11.95 11.63 19.72
N LEU A 360 11.25 11.51 18.59
CA LEU A 360 11.84 11.09 17.31
C LEU A 360 12.88 12.10 16.81
N ASN A 361 12.60 13.38 16.97
CA ASN A 361 13.51 14.44 16.56
C ASN A 361 14.79 14.46 17.43
N TYR A 362 14.64 14.26 18.74
CA TYR A 362 15.78 14.09 19.64
C TYR A 362 16.69 12.94 19.18
N ILE A 363 16.12 11.76 18.91
CA ILE A 363 16.86 10.58 18.45
C ILE A 363 17.55 10.84 17.10
N LYS A 364 16.90 11.54 16.17
CA LYS A 364 17.50 11.88 14.86
C LYS A 364 18.73 12.78 14.99
N VAL A 365 18.71 13.68 15.96
CA VAL A 365 19.79 14.67 16.16
C VAL A 365 20.92 14.10 17.00
N HIS A 366 20.63 13.36 18.09
CA HIS A 366 21.59 12.92 19.09
C HIS A 366 21.95 11.43 18.99
N GLY A 367 21.19 10.65 18.19
CA GLY A 367 21.33 9.19 18.17
C GLY A 367 20.54 8.51 19.28
N THR A 368 20.84 7.23 19.50
CA THR A 368 20.18 6.42 20.54
C THR A 368 21.10 6.27 21.74
N ASP A 369 20.64 6.69 22.91
CA ASP A 369 21.35 6.57 24.17
C ASP A 369 21.25 5.15 24.77
N ASN A 370 22.15 4.81 25.68
CA ASN A 370 22.16 3.49 26.30
C ASN A 370 21.01 3.36 27.31
N VAL A 371 20.27 2.26 27.20
CA VAL A 371 19.26 1.92 28.22
C VAL A 371 19.93 1.74 29.58
N PRO A 372 19.43 2.38 30.64
CA PRO A 372 19.97 2.21 31.99
C PRO A 372 20.10 0.72 32.38
N PRO A 373 21.22 0.31 33.05
CA PRO A 373 21.49 -1.10 33.30
C PRO A 373 20.38 -1.83 34.08
N TYR A 374 19.75 -1.17 35.02
CA TYR A 374 18.63 -1.72 35.82
C TYR A 374 17.33 -1.92 35.03
N LEU A 375 17.16 -1.23 33.87
CA LEU A 375 16.00 -1.41 32.97
C LEU A 375 16.24 -2.45 31.88
N LYS A 376 17.50 -2.94 31.73
CA LYS A 376 17.80 -3.95 30.72
C LYS A 376 17.17 -5.29 31.09
N ASP A 377 16.79 -6.06 30.06
CA ASP A 377 16.19 -7.39 30.24
C ASP A 377 17.08 -8.29 31.12
N ALA A 378 16.46 -8.87 32.14
CA ALA A 378 17.09 -9.74 33.12
C ALA A 378 16.49 -11.14 33.20
N HIS A 379 15.66 -11.55 32.23
CA HIS A 379 14.94 -12.85 32.26
C HIS A 379 15.80 -14.07 31.91
N TYR A 380 17.10 -13.93 31.69
CA TYR A 380 18.00 -15.04 31.40
C TYR A 380 19.10 -15.24 32.44
N GLN A 381 19.54 -16.50 32.61
CA GLN A 381 20.39 -16.95 33.72
C GLN A 381 21.73 -16.20 33.94
N ALA A 382 22.26 -15.48 32.96
CA ALA A 382 23.52 -14.74 33.06
C ALA A 382 23.35 -13.23 33.15
N ALA A 383 22.12 -12.71 33.17
CA ALA A 383 21.84 -11.26 33.12
C ALA A 383 22.46 -10.50 34.28
N ALA A 384 22.36 -11.03 35.50
CA ALA A 384 22.94 -10.43 36.69
C ALA A 384 24.49 -10.33 36.65
N LYS A 385 25.19 -11.31 36.02
CA LYS A 385 26.64 -11.25 35.82
C LYS A 385 27.06 -10.14 34.85
N LEU A 386 26.15 -9.68 34.03
CA LEU A 386 26.32 -8.57 33.07
C LEU A 386 25.81 -7.24 33.63
N GLY A 387 25.46 -7.16 34.92
CA GLY A 387 24.96 -5.96 35.57
C GLY A 387 23.56 -5.52 35.09
N ARG A 388 22.76 -6.44 34.54
CA ARG A 388 21.44 -6.12 34.00
C ARG A 388 20.34 -6.40 35.04
N GLY A 389 19.37 -5.50 35.16
CA GLY A 389 18.22 -5.64 36.05
C GLY A 389 18.55 -5.48 37.54
N ILE A 390 19.81 -5.17 37.88
CA ILE A 390 20.21 -4.95 39.26
C ILE A 390 19.69 -3.58 39.71
N ASP A 391 19.14 -3.51 40.95
CA ASP A 391 18.56 -2.30 41.53
C ASP A 391 17.28 -1.77 40.85
N TYR A 392 16.64 -2.55 39.98
CA TYR A 392 15.32 -2.21 39.48
C TYR A 392 14.29 -2.25 40.59
N LYS A 393 13.59 -1.15 40.79
CA LYS A 393 12.50 -1.05 41.74
C LYS A 393 11.19 -1.40 41.03
N TYR A 394 10.57 -2.53 41.44
CA TYR A 394 9.30 -2.96 40.87
C TYR A 394 8.15 -2.12 41.43
N ALA A 395 7.53 -1.29 40.63
CA ALA A 395 6.55 -0.30 41.05
C ALA A 395 5.38 -0.89 41.85
N HIS A 396 4.95 -2.12 41.56
CA HIS A 396 3.85 -2.80 42.25
C HIS A 396 4.16 -3.17 43.72
N ASP A 397 5.45 -3.15 44.12
CA ASP A 397 5.85 -3.37 45.54
C ASP A 397 5.74 -2.11 46.37
N TYR A 398 5.37 -0.97 45.79
CA TYR A 398 5.28 0.33 46.42
C TYR A 398 3.85 0.87 46.50
N PRO A 399 3.52 1.76 47.46
CA PRO A 399 2.21 2.39 47.55
C PRO A 399 1.81 3.05 46.23
N ASN A 400 0.51 2.95 45.91
CA ASN A 400 -0.07 3.45 44.64
C ASN A 400 0.59 2.91 43.35
N ASN A 401 1.32 1.77 43.44
CA ASN A 401 2.10 1.20 42.35
C ASN A 401 3.04 2.20 41.69
N TYR A 402 3.64 3.09 42.48
CA TYR A 402 4.53 4.13 42.03
C TYR A 402 5.77 4.21 42.92
N VAL A 403 6.93 4.37 42.28
CA VAL A 403 8.21 4.60 42.91
C VAL A 403 9.02 5.61 42.13
N LYS A 404 9.64 6.54 42.82
CA LYS A 404 10.55 7.50 42.17
C LYS A 404 11.81 6.79 41.70
N GLN A 405 11.93 6.63 40.36
CA GLN A 405 13.05 6.01 39.69
C GLN A 405 13.26 6.72 38.34
N GLN A 406 14.50 6.80 37.89
CA GLN A 406 14.80 7.34 36.56
C GLN A 406 14.54 6.26 35.51
N TYR A 407 13.76 6.57 34.50
CA TYR A 407 13.45 5.66 33.37
C TYR A 407 14.14 6.07 32.08
N LEU A 408 14.48 7.35 31.91
CA LEU A 408 15.23 7.84 30.76
C LEU A 408 16.72 7.63 30.93
N PRO A 409 17.49 7.44 29.85
CA PRO A 409 18.96 7.49 29.87
C PRO A 409 19.49 8.79 30.50
N ASP A 410 20.72 8.75 31.01
CA ASP A 410 21.33 9.88 31.73
C ASP A 410 21.39 11.14 30.87
N GLU A 411 21.69 10.98 29.58
CA GLU A 411 21.87 12.06 28.62
C GLU A 411 20.54 12.84 28.38
N VAL A 412 19.39 12.15 28.54
CA VAL A 412 18.04 12.69 28.24
C VAL A 412 17.16 12.77 29.47
N CYS A 413 17.65 12.43 30.66
CA CYS A 413 16.86 12.30 31.89
C CYS A 413 16.13 13.60 32.35
N LYS A 414 16.60 14.75 31.87
CA LYS A 414 15.99 16.06 32.19
C LYS A 414 14.96 16.53 31.14
N THR A 415 14.79 15.77 30.05
CA THR A 415 13.88 16.12 28.98
C THR A 415 12.48 15.62 29.32
N THR A 416 11.47 16.41 28.99
CA THR A 416 10.07 16.02 29.06
C THR A 416 9.53 16.03 27.65
N PHE A 417 8.97 14.91 27.20
CA PHE A 417 8.36 14.77 25.86
C PHE A 417 6.84 14.86 25.89
N TYR A 418 6.21 14.44 26.99
CA TYR A 418 4.75 14.47 27.11
C TYR A 418 4.30 15.69 27.90
N HIS A 419 3.61 16.60 27.23
CA HIS A 419 3.03 17.81 27.80
C HIS A 419 1.51 17.76 27.63
N SER A 420 0.80 17.44 28.71
CA SER A 420 -0.65 17.45 28.74
C SER A 420 -1.21 18.82 28.34
N CYS A 421 -2.24 18.85 27.51
CA CYS A 421 -3.00 20.08 27.23
C CYS A 421 -3.99 20.43 28.34
N GLY A 422 -4.24 19.52 29.28
CA GLY A 422 -5.18 19.72 30.39
C GLY A 422 -6.65 19.76 29.97
N ASN A 423 -6.99 19.29 28.76
CA ASN A 423 -8.35 19.27 28.24
C ASN A 423 -9.05 17.93 28.53
N GLY A 424 -10.35 17.95 28.72
CA GLY A 424 -11.17 16.75 28.88
C GLY A 424 -10.65 15.79 29.95
N TYR A 425 -10.39 14.53 29.56
CA TYR A 425 -9.91 13.49 30.45
C TYR A 425 -8.46 13.71 30.93
N GLU A 426 -7.65 14.48 30.20
CA GLU A 426 -6.26 14.79 30.61
C GLU A 426 -6.21 15.47 32.01
N ARG A 427 -7.21 16.26 32.42
CA ARG A 427 -7.28 16.81 33.79
C ARG A 427 -7.22 15.72 34.84
N LYS A 428 -7.96 14.62 34.64
CA LYS A 428 -7.93 13.47 35.54
C LYS A 428 -6.60 12.76 35.56
N ILE A 429 -5.94 12.68 34.42
CA ILE A 429 -4.59 12.13 34.28
C ILE A 429 -3.61 13.00 35.10
N ASP A 430 -3.66 14.32 34.92
CA ASP A 430 -2.77 15.27 35.58
C ASP A 430 -2.97 15.25 37.12
N GLU A 431 -4.22 15.23 37.57
CA GLU A 431 -4.56 15.09 38.99
C GLU A 431 -4.03 13.78 39.56
N HIS A 432 -4.20 12.67 38.86
CA HIS A 432 -3.67 11.37 39.25
C HIS A 432 -2.15 11.38 39.34
N MET A 433 -1.45 11.88 38.30
CA MET A 433 0.00 11.95 38.25
C MET A 433 0.57 12.87 39.33
N ALA A 434 -0.10 13.99 39.60
CA ALA A 434 0.31 14.90 40.67
C ALA A 434 0.15 14.27 42.09
N ARG A 435 -0.92 13.50 42.31
CA ARG A 435 -1.15 12.78 43.55
C ARG A 435 -0.08 11.73 43.81
N ILE A 436 0.16 10.80 42.87
CA ILE A 436 1.14 9.71 43.10
C ILE A 436 2.58 10.23 43.26
N ARG A 437 2.92 11.36 42.61
CA ARG A 437 4.24 11.99 42.76
C ARG A 437 4.44 12.70 44.09
N LYS A 438 3.34 13.11 44.79
CA LYS A 438 3.42 13.73 46.10
C LYS A 438 3.54 12.71 47.22
N GLU A 439 2.95 11.53 47.02
CA GLU A 439 2.88 10.47 48.05
C GLU A 439 4.11 9.52 47.98
N ALA A 440 5.01 9.69 47.01
CA ALA A 440 6.25 8.94 46.81
C ALA A 440 7.46 9.78 47.20
#